data_578a55e80a1a41502b514cb2b5c8a211
#
_entry.id   578a55e80a1a41502b514cb2b5c8a211
#
_cell.length_a   1.000
_cell.length_b   1.000
_cell.length_c   1.000
_cell.angle_alpha   90.00
_cell.angle_beta   90.00
_cell.angle_gamma   90.00
#
_symmetry.space_group_name_H-M   'P 1'
#
loop_
_entity.id
_entity.type
_entity.pdbx_description
1 polymer ?
#
loop_
_entity_poly.entity_id
_entity_poly.type
_entity_poly.pdbx_seq_one_letter_code
_entity_poly.pdbx_strand_id
1 'polypeptide(L)'
;MEDFLTSFFVAPFAGLATGIASATSPLDVIDAVDGFVWGPIMILLLLFTHIFMTVRTGFIQRKLGTGIKMSVTKDDPSDASGDITQFGALTTALAATIGTGNIVGVGTGLLFGGPGAIFWMWITGILGIATKYSEVFIGVKYRVKDHSGKMLGGAMYALERGFKNKKLGRVLAILFALFASLAAFGIGASTQSNSLADALYNTSLVDGKAIPQWLVGAVVVVLVAIVILGGIKSISRVCEKLVPVMALFYVVCCLIIIGINGQYLGEAIRQIIEGAFTPAGAAGGAVGSTVTLALQFGFKRGIFSNESGMGSAPLVAASATTKNPARQALVSMTGTFWDTVVVCLITGLMLMTTLIANPELSTAIADGTISSGAGLATAAFEKIPVFGPLVLLVGLLTFTYSTILGWSQYGNRAISYLLGKKAVLPYYIVFLLFVFWGCMMVGDASNSAAVSNLSSTVWDFADVMNALMAIPNCIAVLGLSAVIARETKHYVYDGNLEEVDDTEIPQYDEK
;
A
#
# COMPACT_ATOMS: atom_id res chain seq x y z
N MET A 1 -12.85 7.13 -30.61
CA MET A 1 -13.74 6.92 -29.44
C MET A 1 -14.22 5.48 -29.36
N GLU A 2 -14.70 4.87 -30.45
CA GLU A 2 -15.07 3.44 -30.48
C GLU A 2 -13.89 2.52 -30.15
N ASP A 3 -12.71 2.73 -30.74
CA ASP A 3 -11.50 1.94 -30.45
C ASP A 3 -11.05 2.08 -28.99
N PHE A 4 -11.20 3.27 -28.40
CA PHE A 4 -10.90 3.51 -26.99
C PHE A 4 -11.91 2.76 -26.09
N LEU A 5 -13.20 2.83 -26.39
CA LEU A 5 -14.23 2.12 -25.62
C LEU A 5 -14.06 0.60 -25.73
N THR A 6 -13.73 0.10 -26.92
CA THR A 6 -13.50 -1.32 -27.14
C THR A 6 -12.25 -1.81 -26.40
N SER A 7 -11.13 -1.09 -26.51
CA SER A 7 -9.90 -1.47 -25.82
C SER A 7 -10.00 -1.30 -24.30
N PHE A 8 -10.80 -0.34 -23.83
CA PHE A 8 -10.91 -0.05 -22.41
C PHE A 8 -11.96 -0.92 -21.70
N PHE A 9 -13.10 -1.21 -22.31
CA PHE A 9 -14.19 -1.96 -21.66
C PHE A 9 -14.35 -3.40 -22.15
N VAL A 10 -14.04 -3.71 -23.39
CA VAL A 10 -14.28 -5.04 -23.97
C VAL A 10 -13.03 -5.91 -23.93
N ALA A 11 -11.87 -5.35 -24.26
CA ALA A 11 -10.63 -6.11 -24.29
C ALA A 11 -10.26 -6.81 -22.97
N PRO A 12 -10.50 -6.24 -21.77
CA PRO A 12 -10.23 -6.94 -20.51
C PRO A 12 -11.06 -8.22 -20.33
N PHE A 13 -12.35 -8.22 -20.71
CA PHE A 13 -13.19 -9.41 -20.64
C PHE A 13 -12.75 -10.48 -21.64
N ALA A 14 -12.38 -10.08 -22.86
CA ALA A 14 -11.82 -10.98 -23.85
C ALA A 14 -10.47 -11.53 -23.38
N GLY A 15 -9.62 -10.70 -22.80
CA GLY A 15 -8.34 -11.09 -22.22
C GLY A 15 -8.48 -12.10 -21.09
N LEU A 16 -9.43 -11.88 -20.16
CA LEU A 16 -9.73 -12.84 -19.10
C LEU A 16 -10.22 -14.19 -19.68
N ALA A 17 -11.16 -14.16 -20.61
CA ALA A 17 -11.71 -15.37 -21.21
C ALA A 17 -10.63 -16.16 -21.97
N THR A 18 -9.80 -15.48 -22.77
CA THR A 18 -8.71 -16.12 -23.51
C THR A 18 -7.59 -16.59 -22.57
N GLY A 19 -7.24 -15.81 -21.55
CA GLY A 19 -6.23 -16.18 -20.55
C GLY A 19 -6.63 -17.43 -19.77
N ILE A 20 -7.89 -17.52 -19.31
CA ILE A 20 -8.39 -18.73 -18.63
C ILE A 20 -8.47 -19.92 -19.61
N ALA A 21 -8.91 -19.70 -20.85
CA ALA A 21 -9.03 -20.77 -21.84
C ALA A 21 -7.67 -21.31 -22.30
N SER A 22 -6.63 -20.50 -22.31
CA SER A 22 -5.26 -20.89 -22.67
C SER A 22 -4.40 -21.29 -21.47
N ALA A 23 -4.91 -21.17 -20.25
CA ALA A 23 -4.17 -21.47 -19.03
C ALA A 23 -3.74 -22.94 -19.00
N THR A 24 -2.45 -23.17 -18.83
CA THR A 24 -1.84 -24.49 -18.70
C THR A 24 -1.56 -24.84 -17.24
N SER A 25 -1.62 -23.86 -16.37
CA SER A 25 -1.39 -23.97 -14.92
C SER A 25 -2.35 -23.08 -14.13
N PRO A 26 -2.58 -23.35 -12.83
CA PRO A 26 -3.29 -22.44 -11.94
C PRO A 26 -2.66 -21.02 -11.86
N LEU A 27 -1.37 -20.92 -12.16
CA LEU A 27 -0.61 -19.67 -12.12
C LEU A 27 -1.05 -18.74 -13.27
N ASP A 28 -1.25 -19.30 -14.48
CA ASP A 28 -1.73 -18.56 -15.65
C ASP A 28 -3.14 -17.98 -15.40
N VAL A 29 -3.95 -18.68 -14.61
CA VAL A 29 -5.28 -18.20 -14.22
C VAL A 29 -5.18 -16.99 -13.30
N ILE A 30 -4.24 -16.99 -12.34
CA ILE A 30 -4.02 -15.86 -11.42
C ILE A 30 -3.58 -14.62 -12.19
N ASP A 31 -2.64 -14.76 -13.13
CA ASP A 31 -2.18 -13.65 -13.98
C ASP A 31 -3.33 -13.06 -14.83
N ALA A 32 -4.13 -13.94 -15.48
CA ALA A 32 -5.30 -13.50 -16.24
C ALA A 32 -6.33 -12.75 -15.36
N VAL A 33 -6.55 -13.21 -14.14
CA VAL A 33 -7.44 -12.57 -13.18
C VAL A 33 -6.84 -11.24 -12.70
N ASP A 34 -5.55 -11.16 -12.44
CA ASP A 34 -4.87 -9.91 -12.06
C ASP A 34 -5.03 -8.83 -13.13
N GLY A 35 -4.73 -9.18 -14.39
CA GLY A 35 -4.89 -8.27 -15.53
C GLY A 35 -6.33 -7.77 -15.71
N PHE A 36 -7.32 -8.63 -15.43
CA PHE A 36 -8.74 -8.25 -15.48
C PHE A 36 -9.15 -7.36 -14.30
N VAL A 37 -8.79 -7.75 -13.09
CA VAL A 37 -9.23 -7.05 -11.85
C VAL A 37 -8.61 -5.66 -11.78
N TRP A 38 -7.33 -5.52 -12.12
CA TRP A 38 -6.67 -4.20 -12.24
C TRP A 38 -6.89 -3.53 -13.61
N GLY A 39 -7.84 -4.04 -14.35
CA GLY A 39 -8.31 -3.40 -15.57
C GLY A 39 -9.06 -2.09 -15.32
N PRO A 40 -9.63 -1.51 -16.38
CA PRO A 40 -10.29 -0.21 -16.35
C PRO A 40 -11.40 -0.05 -15.30
N ILE A 41 -12.12 -1.14 -15.01
CA ILE A 41 -13.26 -1.11 -14.06
C ILE A 41 -12.78 -0.73 -12.66
N MET A 42 -11.70 -1.35 -12.18
CA MET A 42 -11.16 -1.05 -10.85
C MET A 42 -10.57 0.36 -10.81
N ILE A 43 -9.83 0.75 -11.83
CA ILE A 43 -9.24 2.09 -11.94
C ILE A 43 -10.35 3.15 -11.88
N LEU A 44 -11.45 2.95 -12.64
CA LEU A 44 -12.59 3.86 -12.62
C LEU A 44 -13.30 3.87 -11.27
N LEU A 45 -13.49 2.73 -10.62
CA LEU A 45 -14.10 2.65 -9.30
C LEU A 45 -13.30 3.45 -8.27
N LEU A 46 -11.98 3.27 -8.25
CA LEU A 46 -11.09 3.94 -7.32
C LEU A 46 -10.98 5.44 -7.63
N LEU A 47 -10.77 5.79 -8.90
CA LEU A 47 -10.71 7.19 -9.34
C LEU A 47 -12.01 7.92 -9.04
N PHE A 48 -13.15 7.30 -9.37
CA PHE A 48 -14.47 7.86 -9.02
C PHE A 48 -14.60 8.06 -7.51
N THR A 49 -14.24 7.05 -6.71
CA THR A 49 -14.31 7.15 -5.24
C THR A 49 -13.42 8.27 -4.72
N HIS A 50 -12.21 8.41 -5.24
CA HIS A 50 -11.27 9.47 -4.86
C HIS A 50 -11.80 10.87 -5.18
N ILE A 51 -12.27 11.07 -6.41
CA ILE A 51 -12.83 12.37 -6.86
C ILE A 51 -14.13 12.66 -6.10
N PHE A 52 -15.04 11.68 -6.03
CA PHE A 52 -16.32 11.85 -5.35
C PHE A 52 -16.13 12.22 -3.88
N MET A 53 -15.25 11.53 -3.15
CA MET A 53 -14.99 11.83 -1.75
C MET A 53 -14.21 13.13 -1.58
N THR A 54 -13.34 13.52 -2.51
CA THR A 54 -12.70 14.85 -2.50
C THR A 54 -13.75 15.95 -2.53
N VAL A 55 -14.71 15.87 -3.44
CA VAL A 55 -15.80 16.85 -3.54
C VAL A 55 -16.74 16.76 -2.33
N ARG A 56 -17.12 15.54 -1.95
CA ARG A 56 -18.10 15.29 -0.88
C ARG A 56 -17.62 15.73 0.50
N THR A 57 -16.31 15.66 0.76
CA THR A 57 -15.69 16.14 1.99
C THR A 57 -15.25 17.61 1.94
N GLY A 58 -15.62 18.34 0.87
CA GLY A 58 -15.26 19.75 0.72
C GLY A 58 -13.76 19.99 0.52
N PHE A 59 -13.08 19.10 -0.22
CA PHE A 59 -11.63 19.16 -0.46
C PHE A 59 -10.83 19.06 0.85
N ILE A 60 -11.05 17.99 1.61
CA ILE A 60 -10.43 17.76 2.92
C ILE A 60 -8.90 17.81 2.88
N GLN A 61 -8.28 17.61 1.72
CA GLN A 61 -6.84 17.77 1.49
C GLN A 61 -6.32 19.13 1.96
N ARG A 62 -7.16 20.19 1.91
CA ARG A 62 -6.82 21.53 2.42
C ARG A 62 -6.56 21.56 3.92
N LYS A 63 -7.03 20.54 4.65
CA LYS A 63 -6.83 20.38 6.10
C LYS A 63 -5.61 19.50 6.45
N LEU A 64 -4.77 19.17 5.44
CA LEU A 64 -3.58 18.35 5.65
C LEU A 64 -2.67 18.91 6.74
N GLY A 65 -2.41 20.23 6.74
CA GLY A 65 -1.62 20.88 7.78
C GLY A 65 -2.20 20.70 9.19
N THR A 66 -3.54 20.72 9.32
CA THR A 66 -4.22 20.41 10.59
C THR A 66 -3.97 18.97 11.01
N GLY A 67 -4.09 18.00 10.06
CA GLY A 67 -3.80 16.58 10.31
C GLY A 67 -2.36 16.36 10.76
N ILE A 68 -1.38 16.98 10.10
CA ILE A 68 0.04 16.90 10.48
C ILE A 68 0.26 17.45 11.90
N LYS A 69 -0.30 18.63 12.21
CA LYS A 69 -0.20 19.22 13.54
C LYS A 69 -0.78 18.28 14.61
N MET A 70 -1.96 17.70 14.34
CA MET A 70 -2.64 16.79 15.26
C MET A 70 -1.88 15.47 15.45
N SER A 71 -1.20 14.96 14.43
CA SER A 71 -0.43 13.72 14.52
C SER A 71 0.70 13.78 15.54
N VAL A 72 1.28 14.96 15.78
CA VAL A 72 2.36 15.19 16.76
C VAL A 72 1.87 15.81 18.06
N THR A 73 0.57 16.10 18.19
CA THR A 73 -0.03 16.64 19.42
C THR A 73 -0.56 15.48 20.27
N LYS A 74 -0.25 15.50 21.57
CA LYS A 74 -0.81 14.51 22.50
C LYS A 74 -2.24 14.90 22.88
N ASP A 75 -3.17 13.97 22.72
CA ASP A 75 -4.53 14.12 23.26
C ASP A 75 -4.54 13.77 24.74
N ASP A 76 -5.44 14.42 25.51
CA ASP A 76 -5.72 14.05 26.90
C ASP A 76 -6.45 12.69 26.93
N PRO A 77 -5.89 11.67 27.59
CA PRO A 77 -6.53 10.36 27.67
C PRO A 77 -7.84 10.36 28.47
N SER A 78 -8.13 11.39 29.26
CA SER A 78 -9.34 11.48 30.11
C SER A 78 -10.64 11.57 29.29
N ASP A 79 -10.56 12.20 28.11
CA ASP A 79 -11.73 12.50 27.26
C ASP A 79 -11.84 11.63 26.01
N ALA A 80 -10.99 10.60 25.89
CA ALA A 80 -10.87 9.82 24.65
C ALA A 80 -10.78 8.31 24.92
N SER A 81 -11.40 7.50 24.06
CA SER A 81 -11.36 6.04 24.14
C SER A 81 -10.46 5.43 23.07
N GLY A 82 -9.59 4.49 23.43
CA GLY A 82 -8.70 3.78 22.51
C GLY A 82 -7.65 2.91 23.22
N ASP A 83 -6.88 2.16 22.44
CA ASP A 83 -5.84 1.23 22.91
C ASP A 83 -4.41 1.79 22.72
N ILE A 84 -4.23 2.65 21.71
CA ILE A 84 -2.95 3.24 21.28
C ILE A 84 -3.13 4.72 20.96
N THR A 85 -2.03 5.47 20.91
CA THR A 85 -2.06 6.89 20.55
C THR A 85 -2.50 7.12 19.11
N GLN A 86 -2.98 8.33 18.75
CA GLN A 86 -3.26 8.69 17.36
C GLN A 86 -2.00 8.58 16.48
N PHE A 87 -0.86 9.00 17.01
CA PHE A 87 0.44 8.86 16.34
C PHE A 87 0.82 7.39 16.16
N GLY A 88 0.62 6.55 17.18
CA GLY A 88 0.86 5.12 17.10
C GLY A 88 -0.02 4.41 16.06
N ALA A 89 -1.27 4.83 15.93
CA ALA A 89 -2.16 4.33 14.89
C ALA A 89 -1.70 4.79 13.49
N LEU A 90 -1.30 6.06 13.33
CA LEU A 90 -0.76 6.57 12.08
C LEU A 90 0.52 5.85 11.69
N THR A 91 1.49 5.74 12.60
CA THR A 91 2.77 5.10 12.31
C THR A 91 2.66 3.60 12.07
N THR A 92 1.70 2.92 12.71
CA THR A 92 1.40 1.52 12.40
C THR A 92 0.77 1.36 11.01
N ALA A 93 -0.11 2.28 10.61
CA ALA A 93 -0.65 2.31 9.25
C ALA A 93 0.44 2.67 8.22
N LEU A 94 1.30 3.65 8.53
CA LEU A 94 2.45 4.00 7.69
C LEU A 94 3.47 2.85 7.60
N ALA A 95 3.66 2.08 8.66
CA ALA A 95 4.48 0.89 8.61
C ALA A 95 3.97 -0.12 7.58
N ALA A 96 2.65 -0.28 7.46
CA ALA A 96 2.06 -1.17 6.48
C ALA A 96 2.19 -0.63 5.04
N THR A 97 2.13 0.69 4.85
CA THR A 97 2.13 1.34 3.53
C THR A 97 3.54 1.63 3.01
N ILE A 98 4.44 2.18 3.86
CA ILE A 98 5.84 2.43 3.47
C ILE A 98 6.62 1.11 3.46
N GLY A 99 6.68 0.49 2.30
CA GLY A 99 7.24 -0.83 2.07
C GLY A 99 7.94 -0.96 0.71
N THR A 100 7.90 -2.17 0.17
CA THR A 100 8.42 -2.43 -1.19
C THR A 100 7.72 -1.60 -2.26
N GLY A 101 6.46 -1.19 -2.02
CA GLY A 101 5.70 -0.33 -2.92
C GLY A 101 6.40 0.98 -3.27
N ASN A 102 7.06 1.59 -2.29
CA ASN A 102 7.73 2.88 -2.43
C ASN A 102 9.07 2.81 -3.19
N ILE A 103 9.67 1.64 -3.32
CA ILE A 103 10.95 1.43 -4.00
C ILE A 103 10.74 0.54 -5.23
N VAL A 104 10.42 -0.73 -5.01
CA VAL A 104 10.22 -1.72 -6.07
C VAL A 104 8.96 -1.42 -6.88
N GLY A 105 7.87 -1.01 -6.20
CA GLY A 105 6.61 -0.63 -6.86
C GLY A 105 6.77 0.58 -7.77
N VAL A 106 7.51 1.62 -7.34
CA VAL A 106 7.83 2.78 -8.19
C VAL A 106 8.68 2.35 -9.39
N GLY A 107 9.71 1.51 -9.16
CA GLY A 107 10.51 0.92 -10.24
C GLY A 107 9.68 0.11 -11.23
N THR A 108 8.74 -0.70 -10.75
CA THR A 108 7.81 -1.47 -11.59
C THR A 108 6.89 -0.54 -12.40
N GLY A 109 6.36 0.50 -11.77
CA GLY A 109 5.54 1.52 -12.44
C GLY A 109 6.30 2.21 -13.56
N LEU A 110 7.56 2.58 -13.31
CA LEU A 110 8.43 3.21 -14.30
C LEU A 110 8.81 2.24 -15.44
N LEU A 111 9.13 0.99 -15.10
CA LEU A 111 9.57 -0.02 -16.08
C LEU A 111 8.45 -0.38 -17.07
N PHE A 112 7.23 -0.65 -16.58
CA PHE A 112 6.13 -1.12 -17.41
C PHE A 112 5.16 -0.02 -17.86
N GLY A 113 5.01 1.04 -17.07
CA GLY A 113 4.15 2.17 -17.38
C GLY A 113 4.87 3.39 -17.94
N GLY A 114 6.22 3.35 -17.98
CA GLY A 114 7.05 4.48 -18.40
C GLY A 114 7.06 5.66 -17.42
N PRO A 115 7.72 6.77 -17.77
CA PRO A 115 7.83 7.95 -16.91
C PRO A 115 6.49 8.51 -16.44
N GLY A 116 5.47 8.47 -17.30
CA GLY A 116 4.11 8.95 -16.99
C GLY A 116 3.43 8.20 -15.84
N ALA A 117 3.84 6.97 -15.54
CA ALA A 117 3.29 6.22 -14.40
C ALA A 117 3.59 6.92 -13.07
N ILE A 118 4.73 7.60 -12.94
CA ILE A 118 5.09 8.38 -11.74
C ILE A 118 4.09 9.51 -11.52
N PHE A 119 3.68 10.22 -12.60
CA PHE A 119 2.66 11.26 -12.53
C PHE A 119 1.32 10.71 -12.03
N TRP A 120 0.83 9.62 -12.62
CA TRP A 120 -0.45 9.03 -12.24
C TRP A 120 -0.42 8.43 -10.83
N MET A 121 0.70 7.85 -10.41
CA MET A 121 0.93 7.41 -9.04
C MET A 121 0.80 8.59 -8.05
N TRP A 122 1.40 9.73 -8.37
CA TRP A 122 1.32 10.94 -7.55
C TRP A 122 -0.10 11.48 -7.46
N ILE A 123 -0.85 11.48 -8.57
CA ILE A 123 -2.26 11.87 -8.60
C ILE A 123 -3.11 10.97 -7.71
N THR A 124 -2.87 9.64 -7.71
CA THR A 124 -3.58 8.73 -6.78
C THR A 124 -3.30 9.10 -5.32
N GLY A 125 -2.08 9.50 -5.00
CA GLY A 125 -1.72 9.96 -3.67
C GLY A 125 -2.52 11.20 -3.27
N ILE A 126 -2.54 12.24 -4.11
CA ILE A 126 -3.24 13.50 -3.81
C ILE A 126 -4.75 13.29 -3.63
N LEU A 127 -5.37 12.58 -4.58
CA LEU A 127 -6.81 12.31 -4.54
C LEU A 127 -7.16 11.29 -3.46
N GLY A 128 -6.29 10.31 -3.26
CA GLY A 128 -6.43 9.26 -2.25
C GLY A 128 -6.49 9.76 -0.82
N ILE A 129 -5.93 10.94 -0.52
CA ILE A 129 -6.02 11.58 0.81
C ILE A 129 -7.48 11.67 1.30
N ALA A 130 -8.41 12.08 0.42
CA ALA A 130 -9.82 12.20 0.80
C ALA A 130 -10.49 10.82 1.03
N THR A 131 -10.08 9.82 0.27
CA THR A 131 -10.59 8.46 0.46
C THR A 131 -10.01 7.85 1.74
N LYS A 132 -8.72 8.04 2.01
CA LYS A 132 -8.08 7.62 3.28
C LYS A 132 -8.76 8.25 4.49
N TYR A 133 -9.03 9.56 4.42
CA TYR A 133 -9.84 10.25 5.44
C TYR A 133 -11.19 9.56 5.64
N SER A 134 -11.90 9.30 4.55
CA SER A 134 -13.26 8.78 4.55
C SER A 134 -13.37 7.37 5.09
N GLU A 135 -12.46 6.47 4.67
CA GLU A 135 -12.44 5.08 5.16
C GLU A 135 -12.06 5.00 6.64
N VAL A 136 -11.11 5.80 7.10
CA VAL A 136 -10.76 5.87 8.52
C VAL A 136 -11.90 6.48 9.33
N PHE A 137 -12.55 7.51 8.81
CA PHE A 137 -13.71 8.12 9.47
C PHE A 137 -14.78 7.10 9.81
N ILE A 138 -15.24 6.32 8.83
CA ILE A 138 -16.27 5.29 9.06
C ILE A 138 -15.74 4.13 9.92
N GLY A 139 -14.48 3.76 9.78
CA GLY A 139 -13.86 2.71 10.59
C GLY A 139 -13.81 3.05 12.08
N VAL A 140 -13.59 4.32 12.42
CA VAL A 140 -13.62 4.82 13.80
C VAL A 140 -15.06 5.05 14.25
N LYS A 141 -15.93 5.65 13.42
CA LYS A 141 -17.34 5.93 13.76
C LYS A 141 -18.13 4.68 14.12
N TYR A 142 -17.90 3.58 13.41
CA TYR A 142 -18.63 2.32 13.61
C TYR A 142 -17.84 1.26 14.39
N ARG A 143 -16.76 1.68 15.08
CA ARG A 143 -15.97 0.78 15.94
C ARG A 143 -16.80 0.18 17.08
N VAL A 144 -16.31 -0.94 17.61
CA VAL A 144 -16.93 -1.70 18.72
C VAL A 144 -15.87 -2.04 19.76
N LYS A 145 -16.29 -2.48 20.93
CA LYS A 145 -15.41 -3.03 21.98
C LYS A 145 -15.53 -4.55 22.03
N ASP A 146 -14.42 -5.23 22.17
CA ASP A 146 -14.44 -6.64 22.53
C ASP A 146 -14.72 -6.85 24.03
N HIS A 147 -14.89 -8.10 24.46
CA HIS A 147 -15.10 -8.42 25.88
C HIS A 147 -13.96 -8.01 26.81
N SER A 148 -12.75 -7.79 26.27
CA SER A 148 -11.59 -7.28 27.03
C SER A 148 -11.48 -5.75 27.01
N GLY A 149 -12.45 -5.06 26.42
CA GLY A 149 -12.48 -3.60 26.29
C GLY A 149 -11.62 -3.04 25.14
N LYS A 150 -10.98 -3.89 24.31
CA LYS A 150 -10.16 -3.44 23.19
C LYS A 150 -11.03 -2.95 22.04
N MET A 151 -10.57 -1.89 21.36
CA MET A 151 -11.26 -1.33 20.22
C MET A 151 -11.05 -2.17 18.97
N LEU A 152 -12.16 -2.48 18.30
CA LEU A 152 -12.21 -3.17 17.00
C LEU A 152 -12.96 -2.30 16.01
N GLY A 153 -12.45 -2.20 14.78
CA GLY A 153 -13.10 -1.44 13.71
C GLY A 153 -12.53 -1.80 12.35
N GLY A 154 -12.93 -1.03 11.35
CA GLY A 154 -12.57 -1.25 9.96
C GLY A 154 -13.80 -1.31 9.07
N ALA A 155 -13.58 -1.52 7.77
CA ALA A 155 -14.66 -1.53 6.77
C ALA A 155 -15.74 -2.57 7.10
N MET A 156 -15.37 -3.76 7.65
CA MET A 156 -16.34 -4.81 7.98
C MET A 156 -17.37 -4.34 9.04
N TYR A 157 -16.92 -3.64 10.08
CA TYR A 157 -17.85 -3.11 11.09
C TYR A 157 -18.67 -1.93 10.56
N ALA A 158 -18.07 -1.07 9.72
CA ALA A 158 -18.79 0.02 9.07
C ALA A 158 -19.90 -0.50 8.12
N LEU A 159 -19.64 -1.55 7.37
CA LEU A 159 -20.61 -2.22 6.49
C LEU A 159 -21.74 -2.87 7.28
N GLU A 160 -21.41 -3.69 8.28
CA GLU A 160 -22.39 -4.43 9.06
C GLU A 160 -23.31 -3.47 9.88
N ARG A 161 -22.73 -2.42 10.46
CA ARG A 161 -23.46 -1.50 11.34
C ARG A 161 -24.04 -0.28 10.65
N GLY A 162 -23.33 0.28 9.66
CA GLY A 162 -23.71 1.53 8.99
C GLY A 162 -24.76 1.34 7.91
N PHE A 163 -24.83 0.19 7.24
CA PHE A 163 -25.77 -0.02 6.14
C PHE A 163 -27.20 -0.24 6.61
N LYS A 164 -28.16 0.35 5.88
CA LYS A 164 -29.60 0.13 6.13
C LYS A 164 -29.99 -1.33 5.86
N ASN A 165 -29.52 -1.89 4.73
CA ASN A 165 -29.70 -3.31 4.43
C ASN A 165 -28.67 -4.15 5.19
N LYS A 166 -29.05 -4.67 6.34
CA LYS A 166 -28.16 -5.45 7.22
C LYS A 166 -27.66 -6.75 6.57
N LYS A 167 -28.43 -7.39 5.71
CA LYS A 167 -28.01 -8.62 5.00
C LYS A 167 -26.89 -8.29 4.01
N LEU A 168 -27.08 -7.25 3.18
CA LEU A 168 -26.04 -6.81 2.24
C LEU A 168 -24.77 -6.33 2.98
N GLY A 169 -24.94 -5.51 4.02
CA GLY A 169 -23.83 -5.04 4.85
C GLY A 169 -23.00 -6.18 5.42
N ARG A 170 -23.66 -7.22 5.94
CA ARG A 170 -22.98 -8.41 6.50
C ARG A 170 -22.24 -9.23 5.45
N VAL A 171 -22.84 -9.45 4.25
CA VAL A 171 -22.17 -10.16 3.16
C VAL A 171 -20.91 -9.41 2.72
N LEU A 172 -21.01 -8.10 2.50
CA LEU A 172 -19.86 -7.28 2.11
C LEU A 172 -18.79 -7.23 3.22
N ALA A 173 -19.19 -7.21 4.50
CA ALA A 173 -18.28 -7.25 5.63
C ALA A 173 -17.48 -8.55 5.70
N ILE A 174 -18.13 -9.70 5.47
CA ILE A 174 -17.47 -11.02 5.42
C ILE A 174 -16.52 -11.08 4.23
N LEU A 175 -16.93 -10.62 3.04
CA LEU A 175 -16.07 -10.59 1.85
C LEU A 175 -14.83 -9.70 2.08
N PHE A 176 -15.02 -8.50 2.64
CA PHE A 176 -13.90 -7.63 3.00
C PHE A 176 -12.92 -8.33 3.95
N ALA A 177 -13.41 -8.91 5.04
CA ALA A 177 -12.57 -9.54 6.04
C ALA A 177 -11.85 -10.80 5.48
N LEU A 178 -12.52 -11.57 4.60
CA LEU A 178 -11.90 -12.70 3.91
C LEU A 178 -10.74 -12.23 3.03
N PHE A 179 -10.99 -11.26 2.15
CA PHE A 179 -9.96 -10.76 1.25
C PHE A 179 -8.83 -10.06 2.00
N ALA A 180 -9.12 -9.29 3.06
CA ALA A 180 -8.11 -8.65 3.89
C ALA A 180 -7.22 -9.67 4.63
N SER A 181 -7.80 -10.78 5.11
CA SER A 181 -7.01 -11.84 5.76
C SER A 181 -6.11 -12.58 4.78
N LEU A 182 -6.55 -12.78 3.54
CA LEU A 182 -5.75 -13.41 2.48
C LEU A 182 -4.70 -12.44 1.91
N ALA A 183 -5.06 -11.17 1.72
CA ALA A 183 -4.13 -10.13 1.24
C ALA A 183 -2.90 -10.00 2.16
N ALA A 184 -3.08 -10.16 3.46
CA ALA A 184 -1.96 -10.08 4.41
C ALA A 184 -0.88 -11.14 4.16
N PHE A 185 -1.23 -12.33 3.65
CA PHE A 185 -0.24 -13.36 3.27
C PHE A 185 0.54 -12.98 2.00
N GLY A 186 -0.12 -12.30 1.04
CA GLY A 186 0.51 -11.78 -0.17
C GLY A 186 1.32 -10.52 0.09
N ILE A 187 0.64 -9.37 0.13
CA ILE A 187 1.26 -8.04 0.22
C ILE A 187 2.01 -7.81 1.53
N GLY A 188 1.49 -8.37 2.64
CA GLY A 188 2.04 -8.16 3.98
C GLY A 188 3.19 -9.09 4.34
N ALA A 189 3.22 -10.32 3.82
CA ALA A 189 4.18 -11.33 4.20
C ALA A 189 5.14 -11.65 3.05
N SER A 190 4.67 -12.39 2.04
CA SER A 190 5.55 -13.00 1.05
C SER A 190 6.19 -12.00 0.09
N THR A 191 5.49 -10.96 -0.40
CA THR A 191 6.11 -9.96 -1.29
C THR A 191 7.17 -9.14 -0.58
N GLN A 192 6.96 -8.81 0.70
CA GLN A 192 7.92 -8.04 1.49
C GLN A 192 9.18 -8.86 1.77
N SER A 193 9.02 -10.08 2.27
CA SER A 193 10.14 -10.96 2.59
C SER A 193 10.90 -11.43 1.33
N ASN A 194 10.20 -11.60 0.20
CA ASN A 194 10.82 -11.86 -1.10
C ASN A 194 11.71 -10.70 -1.54
N SER A 195 11.19 -9.47 -1.54
CA SER A 195 11.98 -8.29 -1.92
C SER A 195 13.16 -8.04 -1.00
N LEU A 196 13.01 -8.33 0.30
CA LEU A 196 14.11 -8.25 1.26
C LEU A 196 15.22 -9.25 0.94
N ALA A 197 14.86 -10.50 0.70
CA ALA A 197 15.82 -11.55 0.39
C ALA A 197 16.48 -11.31 -0.97
N ASP A 198 15.72 -10.80 -1.97
CA ASP A 198 16.23 -10.45 -3.29
C ASP A 198 17.24 -9.29 -3.20
N ALA A 199 16.97 -8.26 -2.39
CA ALA A 199 17.90 -7.16 -2.16
C ALA A 199 19.21 -7.63 -1.51
N LEU A 200 19.15 -8.53 -0.53
CA LEU A 200 20.34 -9.12 0.09
C LEU A 200 21.12 -10.00 -0.88
N TYR A 201 20.42 -10.72 -1.76
CA TYR A 201 21.03 -11.63 -2.73
C TYR A 201 21.75 -10.89 -3.85
N ASN A 202 21.18 -9.78 -4.33
CA ASN A 202 21.66 -9.05 -5.51
C ASN A 202 22.52 -7.83 -5.20
N THR A 203 22.70 -7.44 -3.92
CA THR A 203 23.52 -6.26 -3.59
C THR A 203 25.01 -6.51 -3.74
N SER A 204 25.70 -5.52 -4.33
CA SER A 204 27.16 -5.50 -4.43
C SER A 204 27.89 -5.37 -3.08
N LEU A 205 27.20 -4.94 -2.03
CA LEU A 205 27.77 -4.77 -0.67
C LEU A 205 27.91 -6.10 0.08
N VAL A 206 27.04 -7.04 -0.21
CA VAL A 206 27.02 -8.35 0.44
C VAL A 206 27.03 -9.37 -0.68
N ASP A 207 27.99 -10.28 -0.68
CA ASP A 207 27.88 -11.46 -1.55
C ASP A 207 26.73 -12.34 -1.04
N GLY A 208 25.52 -12.00 -1.46
CA GLY A 208 24.29 -12.62 -1.00
C GLY A 208 24.23 -14.12 -1.30
N LYS A 209 25.03 -14.59 -2.26
CA LYS A 209 25.23 -16.02 -2.54
C LYS A 209 25.88 -16.76 -1.37
N ALA A 210 26.59 -16.04 -0.49
CA ALA A 210 27.18 -16.59 0.71
C ALA A 210 26.20 -16.72 1.89
N ILE A 211 25.03 -16.01 1.84
CA ILE A 211 24.02 -16.05 2.89
C ILE A 211 22.87 -16.96 2.44
N PRO A 212 22.67 -18.13 3.06
CA PRO A 212 21.56 -19.00 2.70
C PRO A 212 20.22 -18.33 2.95
N GLN A 213 19.31 -18.38 1.97
CA GLN A 213 17.98 -17.75 2.02
C GLN A 213 17.14 -18.23 3.22
N TRP A 214 17.26 -19.49 3.58
CA TRP A 214 16.60 -20.04 4.77
C TRP A 214 17.06 -19.34 6.05
N LEU A 215 18.32 -18.92 6.13
CA LEU A 215 18.84 -18.18 7.29
C LEU A 215 18.24 -16.78 7.36
N VAL A 216 18.15 -16.07 6.21
CA VAL A 216 17.48 -14.79 6.12
C VAL A 216 16.02 -14.93 6.57
N GLY A 217 15.30 -15.92 6.02
CA GLY A 217 13.91 -16.20 6.40
C GLY A 217 13.75 -16.52 7.88
N ALA A 218 14.62 -17.36 8.45
CA ALA A 218 14.57 -17.70 9.87
C ALA A 218 14.80 -16.47 10.77
N VAL A 219 15.77 -15.62 10.46
CA VAL A 219 16.05 -14.39 11.21
C VAL A 219 14.87 -13.44 11.15
N VAL A 220 14.31 -13.19 9.95
CA VAL A 220 13.14 -12.30 9.78
C VAL A 220 11.94 -12.83 10.54
N VAL A 221 11.64 -14.14 10.45
CA VAL A 221 10.54 -14.78 11.18
C VAL A 221 10.68 -14.59 12.69
N VAL A 222 11.88 -14.81 13.25
CA VAL A 222 12.12 -14.62 14.69
C VAL A 222 11.90 -13.16 15.09
N LEU A 223 12.46 -12.20 14.35
CA LEU A 223 12.32 -10.79 14.64
C LEU A 223 10.86 -10.32 14.56
N VAL A 224 10.12 -10.80 13.56
CA VAL A 224 8.69 -10.51 13.41
C VAL A 224 7.89 -11.15 14.55
N ALA A 225 8.13 -12.44 14.85
CA ALA A 225 7.41 -13.16 15.90
C ALA A 225 7.49 -12.50 17.27
N ILE A 226 8.68 -12.03 17.66
CA ILE A 226 8.90 -11.31 18.94
C ILE A 226 7.98 -10.10 19.06
N VAL A 227 7.77 -9.37 17.98
CA VAL A 227 6.95 -8.13 18.01
C VAL A 227 5.46 -8.43 17.91
N ILE A 228 5.04 -9.31 16.99
CA ILE A 228 3.60 -9.58 16.75
C ILE A 228 2.93 -10.31 17.90
N LEU A 229 3.64 -11.16 18.63
CA LEU A 229 3.11 -11.86 19.82
C LEU A 229 2.77 -10.89 20.96
N GLY A 230 3.40 -9.69 20.99
CA GLY A 230 3.05 -8.62 21.93
C GLY A 230 1.78 -7.83 21.55
N GLY A 231 1.16 -8.14 20.40
CA GLY A 231 -0.07 -7.51 19.91
C GLY A 231 0.09 -6.06 19.50
N ILE A 232 -1.05 -5.35 19.31
CA ILE A 232 -1.09 -3.99 18.76
C ILE A 232 -0.20 -2.98 19.50
N LYS A 233 -0.10 -3.07 20.84
CA LYS A 233 0.72 -2.16 21.64
C LYS A 233 2.22 -2.34 21.40
N SER A 234 2.67 -3.58 21.16
CA SER A 234 4.05 -3.89 20.82
C SER A 234 4.39 -3.39 19.42
N ILE A 235 3.52 -3.70 18.46
CA ILE A 235 3.66 -3.27 17.06
C ILE A 235 3.69 -1.74 16.99
N SER A 236 2.73 -1.04 17.59
CA SER A 236 2.67 0.42 17.60
C SER A 236 3.95 1.05 18.18
N ARG A 237 4.46 0.52 19.30
CA ARG A 237 5.68 1.03 19.93
C ARG A 237 6.93 0.89 19.03
N VAL A 238 7.02 -0.18 18.27
CA VAL A 238 8.11 -0.36 17.29
C VAL A 238 7.92 0.60 16.12
N CYS A 239 6.70 0.69 15.57
CA CYS A 239 6.40 1.55 14.42
C CYS A 239 6.57 3.04 14.75
N GLU A 240 6.19 3.50 15.94
CA GLU A 240 6.38 4.89 16.39
C GLU A 240 7.83 5.36 16.33
N LYS A 241 8.77 4.45 16.52
CA LYS A 241 10.21 4.76 16.47
C LYS A 241 10.80 4.51 15.09
N LEU A 242 10.48 3.37 14.49
CA LEU A 242 11.10 2.91 13.25
C LEU A 242 10.65 3.75 12.04
N VAL A 243 9.34 4.00 11.90
CA VAL A 243 8.79 4.59 10.67
C VAL A 243 9.30 6.02 10.41
N PRO A 244 9.30 6.95 11.38
CA PRO A 244 9.82 8.28 11.12
C PRO A 244 11.32 8.27 10.77
N VAL A 245 12.11 7.43 11.44
CA VAL A 245 13.56 7.35 11.22
C VAL A 245 13.87 6.76 9.84
N MET A 246 13.21 5.65 9.46
CA MET A 246 13.46 5.00 8.17
C MET A 246 13.00 5.88 7.00
N ALA A 247 11.83 6.53 7.13
CA ALA A 247 11.32 7.41 6.07
C ALA A 247 12.20 8.65 5.90
N LEU A 248 12.60 9.30 6.99
CA LEU A 248 13.50 10.46 6.94
C LEU A 248 14.85 10.08 6.34
N PHE A 249 15.45 8.97 6.79
CA PHE A 249 16.72 8.47 6.25
C PHE A 249 16.60 8.27 4.73
N TYR A 250 15.60 7.54 4.28
CA TYR A 250 15.42 7.24 2.86
C TYR A 250 15.21 8.51 2.02
N VAL A 251 14.33 9.40 2.46
CA VAL A 251 14.05 10.67 1.77
C VAL A 251 15.30 11.53 1.66
N VAL A 252 16.06 11.70 2.75
CA VAL A 252 17.29 12.51 2.74
C VAL A 252 18.31 11.90 1.78
N CYS A 253 18.51 10.57 1.82
CA CYS A 253 19.45 9.90 0.94
C CYS A 253 19.04 10.00 -0.54
N CYS A 254 17.76 9.83 -0.88
CA CYS A 254 17.27 10.03 -2.25
C CYS A 254 17.42 11.48 -2.71
N LEU A 255 17.20 12.46 -1.84
CA LEU A 255 17.44 13.87 -2.16
C LEU A 255 18.93 14.17 -2.43
N ILE A 256 19.85 13.50 -1.72
CA ILE A 256 21.28 13.59 -2.03
C ILE A 256 21.57 13.03 -3.42
N ILE A 257 21.00 11.87 -3.79
CA ILE A 257 21.16 11.27 -5.11
C ILE A 257 20.59 12.19 -6.20
N ILE A 258 19.40 12.76 -5.99
CA ILE A 258 18.81 13.76 -6.89
C ILE A 258 19.73 14.99 -7.01
N GLY A 259 20.34 15.44 -5.91
CA GLY A 259 21.27 16.57 -5.91
C GLY A 259 22.52 16.31 -6.73
N ILE A 260 23.06 15.08 -6.67
CA ILE A 260 24.21 14.67 -7.50
C ILE A 260 23.83 14.72 -8.99
N ASN A 261 22.61 14.29 -9.34
CA ASN A 261 22.07 14.28 -10.70
C ASN A 261 21.24 15.54 -11.02
N GLY A 262 21.39 16.64 -10.26
CA GLY A 262 20.50 17.79 -10.27
C GLY A 262 20.33 18.49 -11.62
N GLN A 263 21.35 18.43 -12.48
CA GLN A 263 21.28 18.96 -13.84
C GLN A 263 20.19 18.29 -14.71
N TYR A 264 19.81 17.05 -14.39
CA TYR A 264 18.80 16.27 -15.12
C TYR A 264 17.39 16.40 -14.53
N LEU A 265 17.21 17.10 -13.40
CA LEU A 265 15.92 17.19 -12.69
C LEU A 265 14.82 17.83 -13.56
N GLY A 266 15.16 18.90 -14.30
CA GLY A 266 14.20 19.55 -15.19
C GLY A 266 13.73 18.64 -16.32
N GLU A 267 14.65 17.88 -16.90
CA GLU A 267 14.35 16.90 -17.94
C GLU A 267 13.52 15.72 -17.39
N ALA A 268 13.84 15.24 -16.19
CA ALA A 268 13.08 14.18 -15.52
C ALA A 268 11.62 14.61 -15.31
N ILE A 269 11.38 15.81 -14.79
CA ILE A 269 10.03 16.36 -14.59
C ILE A 269 9.30 16.50 -15.94
N ARG A 270 9.98 16.99 -16.97
CA ARG A 270 9.39 17.11 -18.32
C ARG A 270 8.96 15.75 -18.85
N GLN A 271 9.82 14.72 -18.79
CA GLN A 271 9.50 13.38 -19.26
C GLN A 271 8.36 12.73 -18.46
N ILE A 272 8.29 12.94 -17.15
CA ILE A 272 7.19 12.46 -16.31
C ILE A 272 5.86 13.07 -16.74
N ILE A 273 5.82 14.38 -16.97
CA ILE A 273 4.59 15.08 -17.38
C ILE A 273 4.20 14.71 -18.81
N GLU A 274 5.15 14.76 -19.76
CA GLU A 274 4.88 14.41 -21.15
C GLU A 274 4.44 12.95 -21.30
N GLY A 275 5.12 12.02 -20.61
CA GLY A 275 4.78 10.60 -20.62
C GLY A 275 3.41 10.27 -20.04
N ALA A 276 2.85 11.14 -19.20
CA ALA A 276 1.52 10.97 -18.65
C ALA A 276 0.39 11.24 -19.67
N PHE A 277 0.64 12.06 -20.69
CA PHE A 277 -0.40 12.56 -21.60
C PHE A 277 -0.13 12.33 -23.08
N THR A 278 1.10 11.92 -23.46
CA THR A 278 1.48 11.73 -24.86
C THR A 278 2.09 10.35 -25.11
N PRO A 279 1.69 9.65 -26.20
CA PRO A 279 2.33 8.39 -26.58
C PRO A 279 3.82 8.54 -26.93
N ALA A 280 4.23 9.76 -27.36
CA ALA A 280 5.59 10.06 -27.78
C ALA A 280 6.55 10.34 -26.61
N GLY A 281 6.04 10.64 -25.41
CA GLY A 281 6.86 10.77 -24.19
C GLY A 281 7.54 9.46 -23.78
N ALA A 282 7.10 8.35 -24.37
CA ALA A 282 7.73 7.04 -24.26
C ALA A 282 8.98 6.87 -25.13
N ALA A 283 9.24 7.78 -26.09
CA ALA A 283 10.33 7.64 -27.05
C ALA A 283 11.73 7.95 -26.47
N GLY A 284 11.81 8.44 -25.24
CA GLY A 284 13.11 8.69 -24.56
C GLY A 284 13.57 7.56 -23.65
N GLY A 285 12.80 6.51 -23.49
CA GLY A 285 13.14 5.36 -22.66
C GLY A 285 12.65 4.07 -23.31
N ALA A 286 13.37 3.03 -23.17
CA ALA A 286 13.33 1.76 -23.86
C ALA A 286 12.01 0.99 -23.96
N VAL A 287 10.89 1.51 -23.45
CA VAL A 287 9.57 0.85 -23.55
C VAL A 287 8.54 1.86 -24.02
N GLY A 288 7.93 1.62 -25.20
CA GLY A 288 6.82 2.41 -25.75
C GLY A 288 5.56 2.25 -24.92
N SER A 289 5.48 2.89 -23.74
CA SER A 289 4.28 2.87 -22.92
C SER A 289 3.22 3.77 -23.54
N THR A 290 2.01 3.23 -23.67
CA THR A 290 0.84 4.04 -24.04
C THR A 290 0.38 4.83 -22.79
N VAL A 291 -0.34 5.95 -23.00
CA VAL A 291 -1.00 6.69 -21.92
C VAL A 291 -1.85 5.76 -21.03
N THR A 292 -2.44 4.74 -21.63
CA THR A 292 -3.23 3.74 -20.90
C THR A 292 -2.36 2.92 -19.95
N LEU A 293 -1.20 2.46 -20.38
CA LEU A 293 -0.25 1.73 -19.51
C LEU A 293 0.29 2.61 -18.40
N ALA A 294 0.66 3.86 -18.72
CA ALA A 294 1.12 4.83 -17.72
C ALA A 294 0.07 5.03 -16.62
N LEU A 295 -1.19 5.21 -17.02
CA LEU A 295 -2.30 5.35 -16.10
C LEU A 295 -2.53 4.06 -15.29
N GLN A 296 -2.57 2.90 -15.96
CA GLN A 296 -2.83 1.60 -15.31
C GLN A 296 -1.75 1.26 -14.28
N PHE A 297 -0.48 1.30 -14.67
CA PHE A 297 0.62 1.00 -13.75
C PHE A 297 0.79 2.06 -12.68
N GLY A 298 0.58 3.34 -13.01
CA GLY A 298 0.60 4.42 -12.03
C GLY A 298 -0.46 4.25 -10.96
N PHE A 299 -1.70 3.95 -11.34
CA PHE A 299 -2.79 3.66 -10.39
C PHE A 299 -2.53 2.37 -9.60
N LYS A 300 -2.24 1.26 -10.27
CA LYS A 300 -1.98 -0.03 -9.62
C LYS A 300 -0.89 0.10 -8.55
N ARG A 301 0.27 0.64 -8.91
CA ARG A 301 1.41 0.77 -7.99
C ARG A 301 1.24 1.89 -6.96
N GLY A 302 0.55 2.98 -7.30
CA GLY A 302 0.20 4.03 -6.35
C GLY A 302 -0.73 3.54 -5.24
N ILE A 303 -1.78 2.79 -5.59
CA ILE A 303 -2.71 2.22 -4.61
C ILE A 303 -2.06 1.07 -3.83
N PHE A 304 -1.22 0.26 -4.46
CA PHE A 304 -0.43 -0.75 -3.75
C PHE A 304 0.43 -0.12 -2.65
N SER A 305 0.98 1.08 -2.89
CA SER A 305 1.79 1.80 -1.91
C SER A 305 0.92 2.44 -0.83
N ASN A 306 0.00 3.36 -1.19
CA ASN A 306 -0.73 4.17 -0.19
C ASN A 306 -1.98 3.50 0.39
N GLU A 307 -2.44 2.40 -0.20
CA GLU A 307 -3.62 1.64 0.25
C GLU A 307 -4.93 2.47 0.34
N SER A 308 -5.02 3.63 -0.33
CA SER A 308 -6.24 4.44 -0.29
C SER A 308 -7.37 3.79 -1.08
N GLY A 309 -8.49 3.56 -0.43
CA GLY A 309 -9.62 2.83 -1.00
C GLY A 309 -9.60 1.32 -0.70
N MET A 310 -8.52 0.79 -0.13
CA MET A 310 -8.44 -0.62 0.26
C MET A 310 -9.11 -0.93 1.60
N GLY A 311 -9.27 0.07 2.49
CA GLY A 311 -9.89 -0.12 3.80
C GLY A 311 -8.98 -0.78 4.83
N SER A 312 -7.68 -0.85 4.60
CA SER A 312 -6.68 -1.45 5.49
C SER A 312 -6.38 -0.56 6.71
N ALA A 313 -6.11 0.73 6.49
CA ALA A 313 -5.79 1.68 7.56
C ALA A 313 -6.85 1.75 8.68
N PRO A 314 -8.17 1.71 8.42
CA PRO A 314 -9.20 1.65 9.45
C PRO A 314 -9.06 0.50 10.44
N LEU A 315 -8.45 -0.63 10.05
CA LEU A 315 -8.26 -1.81 10.92
C LEU A 315 -7.36 -1.52 12.13
N VAL A 316 -6.47 -0.56 12.00
CA VAL A 316 -5.61 -0.08 13.08
C VAL A 316 -6.10 1.25 13.64
N ALA A 317 -6.51 2.17 12.78
CA ALA A 317 -6.98 3.50 13.17
C ALA A 317 -8.14 3.47 14.17
N ALA A 318 -9.01 2.46 14.11
CA ALA A 318 -10.09 2.25 15.07
C ALA A 318 -9.61 2.02 16.51
N SER A 319 -8.36 1.57 16.69
CA SER A 319 -7.75 1.39 18.02
C SER A 319 -7.16 2.68 18.60
N ALA A 320 -7.17 3.79 17.86
CA ALA A 320 -6.63 5.05 18.31
C ALA A 320 -7.47 5.67 19.43
N THR A 321 -6.78 6.25 20.42
CA THR A 321 -7.39 7.08 21.46
C THR A 321 -7.76 8.43 20.81
N THR A 322 -9.05 8.69 20.63
CA THR A 322 -9.55 9.88 19.96
C THR A 322 -10.90 10.32 20.49
N LYS A 323 -11.14 11.62 20.53
CA LYS A 323 -12.39 12.25 20.95
C LYS A 323 -13.54 11.99 19.96
N ASN A 324 -13.23 12.07 18.65
CA ASN A 324 -14.21 11.84 17.59
C ASN A 324 -13.57 11.24 16.32
N PRO A 325 -14.36 10.70 15.39
CA PRO A 325 -13.86 10.07 14.18
C PRO A 325 -13.07 11.01 13.27
N ALA A 326 -13.44 12.30 13.21
CA ALA A 326 -12.80 13.27 12.32
C ALA A 326 -11.34 13.54 12.71
N ARG A 327 -11.03 13.58 14.00
CA ARG A 327 -9.66 13.76 14.49
C ARG A 327 -8.72 12.66 13.99
N GLN A 328 -9.09 11.40 14.23
CA GLN A 328 -8.27 10.28 13.77
C GLN A 328 -8.22 10.19 12.24
N ALA A 329 -9.30 10.52 11.55
CA ALA A 329 -9.33 10.55 10.09
C ALA A 329 -8.38 11.63 9.51
N LEU A 330 -8.33 12.83 10.12
CA LEU A 330 -7.37 13.89 9.76
C LEU A 330 -5.92 13.45 9.98
N VAL A 331 -5.65 12.78 11.09
CA VAL A 331 -4.31 12.24 11.37
C VAL A 331 -3.95 11.16 10.34
N SER A 332 -4.83 10.18 10.11
CA SER A 332 -4.55 9.04 9.23
C SER A 332 -4.43 9.41 7.76
N MET A 333 -5.14 10.45 7.27
CA MET A 333 -5.02 10.89 5.87
C MET A 333 -3.62 11.42 5.54
N THR A 334 -2.86 11.87 6.55
CA THR A 334 -1.47 12.30 6.36
C THR A 334 -0.57 11.15 5.94
N GLY A 335 -0.96 9.90 6.23
CA GLY A 335 -0.25 8.71 5.80
C GLY A 335 -0.10 8.63 4.28
N THR A 336 -1.19 8.84 3.54
CA THR A 336 -1.16 8.85 2.07
C THR A 336 -0.26 9.97 1.51
N PHE A 337 -0.24 11.12 2.19
CA PHE A 337 0.65 12.22 1.81
C PHE A 337 2.12 11.82 1.99
N TRP A 338 2.51 11.32 3.16
CA TRP A 338 3.89 10.93 3.42
C TRP A 338 4.34 9.78 2.53
N ASP A 339 3.50 8.76 2.36
CA ASP A 339 3.81 7.57 1.57
C ASP A 339 4.02 7.91 0.08
N THR A 340 2.98 8.46 -0.55
CA THR A 340 2.97 8.57 -2.02
C THR A 340 3.35 9.97 -2.51
N VAL A 341 2.78 11.02 -1.88
CA VAL A 341 3.06 12.40 -2.34
C VAL A 341 4.50 12.79 -2.04
N VAL A 342 5.10 12.23 -0.98
CA VAL A 342 6.50 12.49 -0.61
C VAL A 342 7.41 11.34 -1.05
N VAL A 343 7.28 10.15 -0.47
CA VAL A 343 8.28 9.08 -0.64
C VAL A 343 8.27 8.53 -2.08
N CYS A 344 7.11 8.14 -2.63
CA CYS A 344 7.07 7.61 -4.00
C CYS A 344 7.50 8.64 -5.05
N LEU A 345 7.10 9.92 -4.89
CA LEU A 345 7.52 10.97 -5.82
C LEU A 345 9.04 11.16 -5.81
N ILE A 346 9.64 11.21 -4.61
CA ILE A 346 11.09 11.36 -4.45
C ILE A 346 11.82 10.15 -5.05
N THR A 347 11.32 8.92 -4.81
CA THR A 347 11.87 7.72 -5.44
C THR A 347 11.79 7.80 -6.97
N GLY A 348 10.63 8.20 -7.51
CA GLY A 348 10.41 8.34 -8.95
C GLY A 348 11.35 9.37 -9.58
N LEU A 349 11.54 10.52 -8.94
CA LEU A 349 12.48 11.55 -9.40
C LEU A 349 13.92 11.07 -9.31
N MET A 350 14.29 10.35 -8.24
CA MET A 350 15.62 9.77 -8.08
C MET A 350 15.92 8.76 -9.20
N LEU A 351 14.99 7.82 -9.47
CA LEU A 351 15.13 6.85 -10.56
C LEU A 351 15.25 7.55 -11.92
N MET A 352 14.38 8.51 -12.22
CA MET A 352 14.37 9.22 -13.49
C MET A 352 15.66 10.02 -13.71
N THR A 353 16.10 10.78 -12.71
CA THR A 353 17.37 11.55 -12.83
C THR A 353 18.57 10.63 -13.02
N THR A 354 18.57 9.46 -12.37
CA THR A 354 19.65 8.47 -12.52
C THR A 354 19.61 7.79 -13.89
N LEU A 355 18.43 7.45 -14.42
CA LEU A 355 18.28 6.88 -15.77
C LEU A 355 18.77 7.86 -16.85
N ILE A 356 18.42 9.14 -16.75
CA ILE A 356 18.84 10.16 -17.71
C ILE A 356 20.37 10.39 -17.63
N ALA A 357 20.94 10.34 -16.42
CA ALA A 357 22.37 10.47 -16.19
C ALA A 357 23.17 9.26 -16.71
N ASN A 358 22.55 8.08 -16.85
CA ASN A 358 23.19 6.82 -17.19
C ASN A 358 22.43 6.10 -18.30
N PRO A 359 22.62 6.48 -19.58
CA PRO A 359 21.88 5.92 -20.72
C PRO A 359 22.01 4.41 -20.89
N GLU A 360 23.07 3.80 -20.38
CA GLU A 360 23.27 2.35 -20.39
C GLU A 360 22.19 1.59 -19.62
N LEU A 361 21.55 2.20 -18.59
CA LEU A 361 20.42 1.60 -17.88
C LEU A 361 19.19 1.51 -18.80
N SER A 362 18.96 2.53 -19.62
CA SER A 362 17.88 2.50 -20.62
C SER A 362 18.12 1.42 -21.68
N THR A 363 19.37 1.19 -22.08
CA THR A 363 19.74 0.08 -22.97
C THR A 363 19.49 -1.27 -22.30
N ALA A 364 19.88 -1.43 -21.04
CA ALA A 364 19.67 -2.66 -20.26
C ALA A 364 18.18 -2.97 -20.02
N ILE A 365 17.32 -1.96 -19.99
CA ILE A 365 15.86 -2.13 -19.99
C ILE A 365 15.40 -2.62 -21.37
N ALA A 366 15.89 -2.01 -22.44
CA ALA A 366 15.47 -2.33 -23.82
C ALA A 366 15.87 -3.74 -24.26
N ASP A 367 17.02 -4.23 -23.85
CA ASP A 367 17.52 -5.58 -24.17
C ASP A 367 17.00 -6.66 -23.20
N GLY A 368 16.21 -6.27 -22.18
CA GLY A 368 15.60 -7.18 -21.20
C GLY A 368 16.55 -7.63 -20.07
N THR A 369 17.76 -7.10 -19.99
CA THR A 369 18.69 -7.38 -18.88
C THR A 369 18.11 -6.89 -17.55
N ILE A 370 17.41 -5.73 -17.57
CA ILE A 370 16.61 -5.23 -16.46
C ILE A 370 15.13 -5.48 -16.79
N SER A 371 14.55 -6.51 -16.19
CA SER A 371 13.19 -6.98 -16.46
C SER A 371 12.24 -6.85 -15.26
N SER A 372 12.72 -6.33 -14.11
CA SER A 372 11.91 -6.16 -12.90
C SER A 372 12.11 -4.80 -12.25
N GLY A 373 11.08 -4.33 -11.52
CA GLY A 373 11.17 -3.07 -10.78
C GLY A 373 12.22 -3.11 -9.67
N ALA A 374 12.47 -4.27 -9.06
CA ALA A 374 13.55 -4.48 -8.10
C ALA A 374 14.91 -4.36 -8.80
N GLY A 375 15.08 -5.01 -9.95
CA GLY A 375 16.29 -4.91 -10.77
C GLY A 375 16.59 -3.48 -11.20
N LEU A 376 15.55 -2.73 -11.62
CA LEU A 376 15.72 -1.32 -11.98
C LEU A 376 16.14 -0.47 -10.76
N ALA A 377 15.50 -0.66 -9.61
CA ALA A 377 15.90 0.06 -8.40
C ALA A 377 17.35 -0.25 -8.01
N THR A 378 17.72 -1.54 -7.99
CA THR A 378 19.09 -1.97 -7.68
C THR A 378 20.10 -1.34 -8.64
N ALA A 379 19.89 -1.48 -9.95
CA ALA A 379 20.79 -0.93 -10.95
C ALA A 379 20.93 0.60 -10.87
N ALA A 380 19.84 1.31 -10.55
CA ALA A 380 19.87 2.76 -10.38
C ALA A 380 20.66 3.18 -9.13
N PHE A 381 20.42 2.54 -7.98
CA PHE A 381 21.16 2.84 -6.75
C PHE A 381 22.65 2.49 -6.87
N GLU A 382 23.02 1.42 -7.58
CA GLU A 382 24.42 1.02 -7.78
C GLU A 382 25.26 2.01 -8.58
N LYS A 383 24.63 2.97 -9.30
CA LYS A 383 25.34 4.05 -9.99
C LYS A 383 26.07 5.00 -9.04
N ILE A 384 25.75 4.97 -7.76
CA ILE A 384 26.50 5.71 -6.72
C ILE A 384 27.20 4.69 -5.84
N PRO A 385 28.48 4.41 -6.09
CA PRO A 385 29.20 3.32 -5.44
C PRO A 385 29.16 3.43 -3.92
N VAL A 386 28.95 2.31 -3.22
CA VAL A 386 28.86 2.13 -1.77
C VAL A 386 27.66 2.83 -1.15
N PHE A 387 27.44 4.11 -1.43
CA PHE A 387 26.36 4.90 -0.82
C PHE A 387 24.98 4.43 -1.32
N GLY A 388 24.80 4.31 -2.63
CA GLY A 388 23.51 3.92 -3.20
C GLY A 388 23.05 2.51 -2.77
N PRO A 389 23.87 1.47 -2.94
CA PRO A 389 23.55 0.12 -2.46
C PRO A 389 23.25 0.06 -0.97
N LEU A 390 23.98 0.84 -0.14
CA LEU A 390 23.70 0.95 1.29
C LEU A 390 22.32 1.55 1.58
N VAL A 391 21.95 2.63 0.88
CA VAL A 391 20.64 3.27 1.02
C VAL A 391 19.53 2.30 0.64
N LEU A 392 19.68 1.61 -0.50
CA LEU A 392 18.70 0.62 -0.96
C LEU A 392 18.54 -0.51 0.05
N LEU A 393 19.65 -1.08 0.52
CA LEU A 393 19.62 -2.20 1.46
C LEU A 393 18.97 -1.80 2.78
N VAL A 394 19.39 -0.70 3.41
CA VAL A 394 18.82 -0.21 4.66
C VAL A 394 17.35 0.18 4.47
N GLY A 395 17.03 0.83 3.35
CA GLY A 395 15.65 1.18 2.99
C GLY A 395 14.77 -0.08 2.91
N LEU A 396 15.15 -1.06 2.09
CA LEU A 396 14.37 -2.29 1.94
C LEU A 396 14.28 -3.10 3.23
N LEU A 397 15.38 -3.25 3.99
CA LEU A 397 15.38 -3.94 5.29
C LEU A 397 14.35 -3.34 6.26
N THR A 398 14.37 -2.02 6.41
CA THR A 398 13.51 -1.34 7.38
C THR A 398 12.07 -1.23 6.90
N PHE A 399 11.85 -0.95 5.61
CA PHE A 399 10.51 -0.81 5.01
C PHE A 399 9.77 -2.15 4.99
N THR A 400 10.43 -3.22 4.51
CA THR A 400 9.80 -4.53 4.46
C THR A 400 9.47 -5.08 5.84
N TYR A 401 10.41 -4.93 6.80
CA TYR A 401 10.18 -5.36 8.17
C TYR A 401 8.99 -4.63 8.79
N SER A 402 8.91 -3.30 8.65
CA SER A 402 7.78 -2.53 9.17
C SER A 402 6.46 -2.91 8.51
N THR A 403 6.46 -3.19 7.20
CA THR A 403 5.25 -3.59 6.46
C THR A 403 4.75 -4.96 6.90
N ILE A 404 5.63 -5.92 7.14
CA ILE A 404 5.26 -7.22 7.70
C ILE A 404 4.56 -7.04 9.07
N LEU A 405 5.09 -6.16 9.94
CA LEU A 405 4.48 -5.87 11.24
C LEU A 405 3.09 -5.23 11.09
N GLY A 406 2.95 -4.23 10.24
CA GLY A 406 1.66 -3.53 10.02
C GLY A 406 0.59 -4.47 9.47
N TRP A 407 0.92 -5.24 8.43
CA TRP A 407 -0.01 -6.17 7.79
C TRP A 407 -0.37 -7.37 8.67
N SER A 408 0.54 -7.82 9.56
CA SER A 408 0.20 -8.84 10.55
C SER A 408 -0.99 -8.41 11.42
N GLN A 409 -1.05 -7.12 11.77
CA GLN A 409 -2.16 -6.56 12.54
C GLN A 409 -3.44 -6.44 11.71
N TYR A 410 -3.34 -6.09 10.42
CA TYR A 410 -4.50 -6.06 9.53
C TYR A 410 -5.12 -7.45 9.39
N GLY A 411 -4.30 -8.45 9.09
CA GLY A 411 -4.75 -9.84 9.02
C GLY A 411 -5.34 -10.36 10.34
N ASN A 412 -4.72 -10.03 11.47
CA ASN A 412 -5.27 -10.33 12.79
C ASN A 412 -6.69 -9.78 12.98
N ARG A 413 -6.91 -8.50 12.65
CA ARG A 413 -8.24 -7.88 12.77
C ARG A 413 -9.27 -8.53 11.86
N ALA A 414 -8.88 -8.85 10.63
CA ALA A 414 -9.74 -9.51 9.65
C ALA A 414 -10.14 -10.94 10.08
N ILE A 415 -9.16 -11.75 10.48
CA ILE A 415 -9.44 -13.13 10.90
C ILE A 415 -10.21 -13.19 12.23
N SER A 416 -9.94 -12.25 13.15
CA SER A 416 -10.71 -12.15 14.40
C SER A 416 -12.19 -11.87 14.16
N TYR A 417 -12.52 -11.03 13.15
CA TYR A 417 -13.90 -10.77 12.74
C TYR A 417 -14.59 -12.03 12.19
N LEU A 418 -13.87 -12.83 11.38
CA LEU A 418 -14.43 -14.03 10.73
C LEU A 418 -14.59 -15.21 11.69
N LEU A 419 -13.56 -15.52 12.48
CA LEU A 419 -13.42 -16.77 13.23
C LEU A 419 -13.18 -16.56 14.74
N GLY A 420 -13.21 -15.30 15.21
CA GLY A 420 -12.97 -14.95 16.60
C GLY A 420 -11.50 -15.00 17.02
N LYS A 421 -11.21 -14.64 18.28
CA LYS A 421 -9.85 -14.51 18.82
C LYS A 421 -9.05 -15.81 18.82
N LYS A 422 -9.70 -16.96 18.92
CA LYS A 422 -9.01 -18.27 18.94
C LYS A 422 -8.26 -18.56 17.63
N ALA A 423 -8.70 -17.96 16.52
CA ALA A 423 -8.06 -18.13 15.22
C ALA A 423 -6.77 -17.28 15.03
N VAL A 424 -6.50 -16.32 15.92
CA VAL A 424 -5.38 -15.38 15.77
C VAL A 424 -4.03 -16.10 15.84
N LEU A 425 -3.83 -16.99 16.81
CA LEU A 425 -2.55 -17.68 16.96
C LEU A 425 -2.27 -18.64 15.78
N PRO A 426 -3.19 -19.52 15.36
CA PRO A 426 -3.01 -20.28 14.12
C PRO A 426 -2.75 -19.40 12.90
N TYR A 427 -3.45 -18.28 12.77
CA TYR A 427 -3.25 -17.32 11.70
C TYR A 427 -1.82 -16.74 11.69
N TYR A 428 -1.30 -16.34 12.85
CA TYR A 428 0.08 -15.85 12.95
C TYR A 428 1.11 -16.91 12.58
N ILE A 429 0.88 -18.18 12.92
CA ILE A 429 1.76 -19.28 12.51
C ILE A 429 1.79 -19.37 10.97
N VAL A 430 0.63 -19.38 10.32
CA VAL A 430 0.52 -19.40 8.86
C VAL A 430 1.17 -18.14 8.25
N PHE A 431 0.93 -16.96 8.82
CA PHE A 431 1.53 -15.71 8.37
C PHE A 431 3.07 -15.77 8.41
N LEU A 432 3.66 -16.27 9.48
CA LEU A 432 5.11 -16.43 9.61
C LEU A 432 5.68 -17.48 8.62
N LEU A 433 4.90 -18.52 8.29
CA LEU A 433 5.29 -19.47 7.24
C LEU A 433 5.32 -18.78 5.87
N PHE A 434 4.38 -17.89 5.57
CA PHE A 434 4.41 -17.08 4.33
C PHE A 434 5.58 -16.09 4.32
N VAL A 435 5.96 -15.51 5.46
CA VAL A 435 7.19 -14.69 5.58
C VAL A 435 8.43 -15.54 5.28
N PHE A 436 8.54 -16.73 5.84
CA PHE A 436 9.66 -17.63 5.56
C PHE A 436 9.70 -18.04 4.10
N TRP A 437 8.56 -18.45 3.58
CA TRP A 437 8.43 -18.92 2.20
C TRP A 437 8.78 -17.81 1.18
N GLY A 438 8.37 -16.56 1.41
CA GLY A 438 8.75 -15.44 0.56
C GLY A 438 10.26 -15.28 0.40
N CYS A 439 11.04 -15.46 1.47
CA CYS A 439 12.50 -15.45 1.40
C CYS A 439 13.06 -16.61 0.55
N MET A 440 12.39 -17.77 0.56
CA MET A 440 12.84 -18.95 -0.20
C MET A 440 12.59 -18.85 -1.70
N MET A 441 11.78 -17.86 -2.15
CA MET A 441 11.46 -17.65 -3.57
C MET A 441 12.49 -16.83 -4.33
N VAL A 442 13.61 -16.50 -3.74
CA VAL A 442 14.73 -15.84 -4.41
C VAL A 442 15.66 -16.91 -4.94
N GLY A 443 15.95 -16.92 -6.23
CA GLY A 443 16.75 -17.96 -6.86
C GLY A 443 17.78 -17.43 -7.84
N ASP A 444 18.80 -18.29 -8.08
CA ASP A 444 19.79 -18.08 -9.13
C ASP A 444 19.10 -18.18 -10.51
N ALA A 445 19.44 -17.31 -11.42
CA ALA A 445 18.96 -17.31 -12.81
C ALA A 445 19.19 -18.67 -13.53
N SER A 446 20.04 -19.53 -12.97
CA SER A 446 20.31 -20.89 -13.47
C SER A 446 19.27 -21.96 -13.06
N ASN A 447 18.44 -21.68 -12.04
CA ASN A 447 17.38 -22.62 -11.58
C ASN A 447 15.93 -22.17 -11.89
N SER A 448 15.71 -21.51 -12.80
CA SER A 448 15.28 -20.13 -13.02
C SER A 448 13.81 -19.96 -13.45
N ALA A 449 13.24 -20.70 -14.38
CA ALA A 449 11.87 -20.43 -14.84
C ALA A 449 10.82 -20.71 -13.76
N ALA A 450 10.96 -21.78 -12.99
CA ALA A 450 9.99 -22.14 -11.95
C ALA A 450 9.98 -21.19 -10.75
N VAL A 451 11.16 -20.72 -10.31
CA VAL A 451 11.29 -19.79 -9.17
C VAL A 451 10.85 -18.37 -9.57
N SER A 452 11.21 -17.92 -10.77
CA SER A 452 10.77 -16.66 -11.35
C SER A 452 9.25 -16.63 -11.50
N ASN A 453 8.65 -17.69 -12.05
CA ASN A 453 7.19 -17.80 -12.21
C ASN A 453 6.48 -17.84 -10.86
N LEU A 454 7.07 -18.48 -9.84
CA LEU A 454 6.47 -18.53 -8.51
C LEU A 454 6.54 -17.17 -7.81
N SER A 455 7.62 -16.42 -7.97
CA SER A 455 7.74 -15.05 -7.45
C SER A 455 6.70 -14.11 -8.09
N SER A 456 6.56 -14.11 -9.42
CA SER A 456 5.55 -13.28 -10.10
C SER A 456 4.14 -13.61 -9.63
N THR A 457 3.81 -14.90 -9.50
CA THR A 457 2.49 -15.35 -9.02
C THR A 457 2.15 -14.84 -7.62
N VAL A 458 3.13 -14.74 -6.72
CA VAL A 458 2.90 -14.19 -5.38
C VAL A 458 2.54 -12.72 -5.44
N TRP A 459 3.18 -11.97 -6.35
CA TRP A 459 2.83 -10.57 -6.59
C TRP A 459 1.43 -10.43 -7.20
N ASP A 460 1.09 -11.26 -8.20
CA ASP A 460 -0.23 -11.23 -8.84
C ASP A 460 -1.34 -11.65 -7.86
N PHE A 461 -1.09 -12.66 -7.03
CA PHE A 461 -2.01 -13.04 -5.95
C PHE A 461 -2.23 -11.89 -4.96
N ALA A 462 -1.16 -11.20 -4.55
CA ALA A 462 -1.25 -10.06 -3.66
C ALA A 462 -2.06 -8.92 -4.30
N ASP A 463 -1.82 -8.63 -5.56
CA ASP A 463 -2.52 -7.60 -6.33
C ASP A 463 -4.01 -7.94 -6.46
N VAL A 464 -4.37 -9.19 -6.79
CA VAL A 464 -5.77 -9.65 -6.88
C VAL A 464 -6.50 -9.51 -5.53
N MET A 465 -5.87 -9.95 -4.43
CA MET A 465 -6.50 -9.84 -3.11
C MET A 465 -6.71 -8.39 -2.69
N ASN A 466 -5.76 -7.50 -3.00
CA ASN A 466 -5.89 -6.06 -2.77
C ASN A 466 -7.08 -5.45 -3.50
N ALA A 467 -7.22 -5.79 -4.78
CA ALA A 467 -8.32 -5.28 -5.58
C ALA A 467 -9.68 -5.79 -5.05
N LEU A 468 -9.78 -7.08 -4.74
CA LEU A 468 -10.99 -7.67 -4.19
C LEU A 468 -11.37 -7.09 -2.82
N MET A 469 -10.39 -6.74 -1.99
CA MET A 469 -10.59 -6.06 -0.71
C MET A 469 -11.08 -4.61 -0.91
N ALA A 470 -10.61 -3.92 -1.94
CA ALA A 470 -10.99 -2.54 -2.24
C ALA A 470 -12.46 -2.39 -2.62
N ILE A 471 -13.06 -3.37 -3.32
CA ILE A 471 -14.46 -3.31 -3.77
C ILE A 471 -15.43 -3.09 -2.61
N PRO A 472 -15.53 -3.96 -1.58
CA PRO A 472 -16.46 -3.76 -0.48
C PRO A 472 -16.14 -2.50 0.33
N ASN A 473 -14.86 -2.08 0.43
CA ASN A 473 -14.50 -0.85 1.11
C ASN A 473 -14.97 0.40 0.33
N CYS A 474 -14.78 0.45 -0.99
CA CYS A 474 -15.31 1.54 -1.81
C CYS A 474 -16.85 1.64 -1.70
N ILE A 475 -17.54 0.48 -1.69
CA ILE A 475 -19.00 0.43 -1.47
C ILE A 475 -19.34 1.00 -0.07
N ALA A 476 -18.56 0.69 0.97
CA ALA A 476 -18.76 1.24 2.33
C ALA A 476 -18.60 2.77 2.34
N VAL A 477 -17.52 3.28 1.77
CA VAL A 477 -17.21 4.72 1.72
C VAL A 477 -18.28 5.49 0.94
N LEU A 478 -18.65 5.00 -0.24
CA LEU A 478 -19.67 5.63 -1.10
C LEU A 478 -21.06 5.56 -0.44
N GLY A 479 -21.43 4.40 0.09
CA GLY A 479 -22.72 4.17 0.74
C GLY A 479 -22.93 4.99 2.03
N LEU A 480 -21.85 5.29 2.75
CA LEU A 480 -21.85 6.09 3.98
C LEU A 480 -21.39 7.53 3.76
N SER A 481 -21.21 7.96 2.51
CA SER A 481 -20.70 9.29 2.15
C SER A 481 -21.53 10.46 2.71
N ALA A 482 -22.84 10.26 2.90
CA ALA A 482 -23.71 11.29 3.50
C ALA A 482 -23.39 11.51 5.00
N VAL A 483 -23.09 10.45 5.75
CA VAL A 483 -22.66 10.52 7.15
C VAL A 483 -21.30 11.20 7.23
N ILE A 484 -20.35 10.73 6.41
CA ILE A 484 -19.00 11.32 6.35
C ILE A 484 -19.08 12.82 6.08
N ALA A 485 -19.82 13.25 5.05
CA ALA A 485 -19.90 14.65 4.67
C ALA A 485 -20.53 15.53 5.76
N ARG A 486 -21.65 15.06 6.36
CA ARG A 486 -22.34 15.79 7.42
C ARG A 486 -21.47 16.01 8.65
N GLU A 487 -20.84 14.93 9.12
CA GLU A 487 -20.03 14.99 10.33
C GLU A 487 -18.67 15.64 10.08
N THR A 488 -18.10 15.51 8.86
CA THR A 488 -16.91 16.28 8.46
C THR A 488 -17.21 17.79 8.50
N LYS A 489 -18.39 18.21 8.01
CA LYS A 489 -18.80 19.61 8.12
C LYS A 489 -18.85 20.03 9.58
N HIS A 490 -19.54 19.29 10.42
CA HIS A 490 -19.71 19.58 11.85
C HIS A 490 -18.37 19.68 12.59
N TYR A 491 -17.54 18.64 12.51
CA TYR A 491 -16.30 18.60 13.28
C TYR A 491 -15.19 19.49 12.69
N VAL A 492 -15.01 19.46 11.35
CA VAL A 492 -13.82 20.05 10.71
C VAL A 492 -14.06 21.48 10.24
N TYR A 493 -15.23 21.76 9.64
CA TYR A 493 -15.49 23.07 9.04
C TYR A 493 -16.23 24.02 9.99
N ASP A 494 -17.10 23.50 10.83
CA ASP A 494 -17.81 24.29 11.85
C ASP A 494 -16.96 24.48 13.14
N GLY A 495 -15.77 23.82 13.22
CA GLY A 495 -14.76 24.08 14.25
C GLY A 495 -14.88 23.23 15.52
N ASN A 496 -15.66 22.14 15.51
CA ASN A 496 -15.98 21.32 16.67
C ASN A 496 -15.01 20.11 16.86
N LEU A 497 -13.75 20.22 16.45
CA LEU A 497 -12.78 19.13 16.54
C LEU A 497 -12.47 18.68 17.98
N GLU A 498 -12.69 19.53 18.98
CA GLU A 498 -12.47 19.20 20.39
C GLU A 498 -13.69 18.56 21.05
N GLU A 499 -14.83 18.51 20.37
CA GLU A 499 -16.05 17.86 20.87
C GLU A 499 -15.88 16.34 20.96
N VAL A 500 -16.34 15.76 22.04
CA VAL A 500 -16.34 14.30 22.23
C VAL A 500 -17.57 13.71 21.52
N ASP A 501 -17.36 12.64 20.76
CA ASP A 501 -18.48 11.88 20.17
C ASP A 501 -19.09 10.97 21.26
N ASP A 502 -20.24 11.38 21.80
CA ASP A 502 -20.96 10.68 22.85
C ASP A 502 -21.70 9.42 22.33
N THR A 503 -21.53 9.07 21.07
CA THR A 503 -22.12 7.84 20.49
C THR A 503 -21.60 6.63 21.25
N GLU A 504 -22.50 5.85 21.86
CA GLU A 504 -22.13 4.63 22.58
C GLU A 504 -21.38 3.66 21.66
N ILE A 505 -20.20 3.21 22.12
CA ILE A 505 -19.40 2.19 21.45
C ILE A 505 -19.87 0.83 21.97
N PRO A 506 -20.66 0.06 21.20
CA PRO A 506 -21.24 -1.16 21.69
C PRO A 506 -20.20 -2.26 21.86
N GLN A 507 -20.51 -3.18 22.73
CA GLN A 507 -19.78 -4.42 22.87
C GLN A 507 -20.10 -5.35 21.71
N TYR A 508 -19.09 -6.01 21.17
CA TYR A 508 -19.22 -6.98 20.10
C TYR A 508 -19.14 -8.37 20.68
N ASP A 509 -20.21 -9.15 20.52
CA ASP A 509 -20.23 -10.56 20.88
C ASP A 509 -19.41 -11.33 19.84
N GLU A 510 -18.19 -11.66 20.22
CA GLU A 510 -17.33 -12.53 19.40
C GLU A 510 -17.99 -13.92 19.29
N LYS A 511 -18.08 -14.41 18.04
CA LYS A 511 -18.60 -15.75 17.74
C LYS A 511 -17.70 -16.84 18.27
#